data_619d1cb53fb7ddfcd6d95edb8a58368e
#
_entry.id   619d1cb53fb7ddfcd6d95edb8a58368e
#
_cell.length_a   1.000
_cell.length_b   1.000
_cell.length_c   1.000
_cell.angle_alpha   90.00
_cell.angle_beta   90.00
_cell.angle_gamma   90.00
#
_symmetry.space_group_name_H-M   'P 1'
#
loop_
_entity.id
_entity.type
_entity.pdbx_description
1 polymer ?
#
loop_
_entity_poly.entity_id
_entity_poly.type
_entity_poly.pdbx_seq_one_letter_code
_entity_poly.pdbx_strand_id
1 'polypeptide(L)'
;MTEIQDKDLSAEAEQRERWLKLLRAGYMFHQQEVKETENPIIGAEPSDINLFHKALSVAIQDCIELIQQMEAYGYFDEDLSTPGMAG
;
A
#
# COMPACT_ATOMS: atom_id res chain seq x y z
N MET A 1 -18.19 24.58 -11.87
CA MET A 1 -16.75 24.66 -11.63
C MET A 1 -16.38 23.94 -10.35
N THR A 2 -17.00 24.36 -9.26
CA THR A 2 -16.73 23.72 -7.97
C THR A 2 -17.06 22.25 -7.98
N GLU A 3 -18.13 21.87 -8.63
CA GLU A 3 -18.53 20.48 -8.71
C GLU A 3 -17.48 19.61 -9.40
N ILE A 4 -16.85 20.18 -10.44
CA ILE A 4 -15.85 19.44 -11.18
C ILE A 4 -14.63 19.18 -10.31
N GLN A 5 -14.24 20.17 -9.52
CA GLN A 5 -13.11 20.00 -8.60
C GLN A 5 -13.41 18.99 -7.53
N ASP A 6 -14.63 19.02 -6.99
CA ASP A 6 -15.05 18.04 -5.99
C ASP A 6 -15.01 16.64 -6.55
N LYS A 7 -15.42 16.48 -7.80
CA LYS A 7 -15.37 15.19 -8.45
C LYS A 7 -13.96 14.70 -8.62
N ASP A 8 -13.06 15.59 -9.01
CA ASP A 8 -11.66 15.21 -9.20
C ASP A 8 -11.02 14.77 -7.89
N LEU A 9 -11.27 15.50 -6.82
CA LEU A 9 -10.76 15.14 -5.51
C LEU A 9 -11.33 13.82 -5.03
N SER A 10 -12.64 13.61 -5.25
CA SER A 10 -13.26 12.35 -4.90
C SER A 10 -12.70 11.20 -5.69
N ALA A 11 -12.43 11.42 -6.98
CA ALA A 11 -11.88 10.38 -7.83
C ALA A 11 -10.48 9.97 -7.37
N GLU A 12 -9.67 10.95 -6.98
CA GLU A 12 -8.33 10.67 -6.47
C GLU A 12 -8.38 9.92 -5.15
N ALA A 13 -9.28 10.33 -4.26
CA ALA A 13 -9.45 9.65 -2.98
C ALA A 13 -9.93 8.22 -3.19
N GLU A 14 -10.86 8.02 -4.10
CA GLU A 14 -11.34 6.68 -4.43
C GLU A 14 -10.24 5.82 -5.02
N GLN A 15 -9.40 6.43 -5.85
CA GLN A 15 -8.28 5.72 -6.44
C GLN A 15 -7.30 5.24 -5.39
N ARG A 16 -6.98 6.10 -4.41
CA ARG A 16 -6.11 5.69 -3.30
C ARG A 16 -6.74 4.56 -2.49
N GLU A 17 -8.05 4.63 -2.27
CA GLU A 17 -8.75 3.55 -1.58
C GLU A 17 -8.64 2.24 -2.32
N ARG A 18 -8.76 2.27 -3.64
CA ARG A 18 -8.60 1.08 -4.45
C ARG A 18 -7.19 0.54 -4.36
N TRP A 19 -6.20 1.42 -4.42
CA TRP A 19 -4.81 1.01 -4.27
C TRP A 19 -4.58 0.33 -2.93
N LEU A 20 -5.11 0.91 -1.87
CA LEU A 20 -4.96 0.32 -0.54
C LEU A 20 -5.66 -1.03 -0.45
N LYS A 21 -6.83 -1.17 -1.05
CA LYS A 21 -7.53 -2.45 -1.09
C LYS A 21 -6.72 -3.51 -1.82
N LEU A 22 -6.16 -3.14 -2.96
CA LEU A 22 -5.35 -4.06 -3.75
C LEU A 22 -4.08 -4.45 -3.01
N LEU A 23 -3.45 -3.49 -2.37
CA LEU A 23 -2.25 -3.76 -1.57
C LEU A 23 -2.56 -4.68 -0.41
N ARG A 24 -3.65 -4.44 0.29
CA ARG A 24 -4.04 -5.30 1.41
C ARG A 24 -4.36 -6.71 0.94
N ALA A 25 -5.04 -6.82 -0.20
CA ALA A 25 -5.33 -8.14 -0.77
C ALA A 25 -4.05 -8.85 -1.16
N GLY A 26 -3.10 -8.14 -1.77
CA GLY A 26 -1.80 -8.69 -2.11
C GLY A 26 -1.02 -9.13 -0.88
N TYR A 27 -1.06 -8.33 0.16
CA TYR A 27 -0.41 -8.66 1.42
C TYR A 27 -0.98 -9.97 1.99
N MET A 28 -2.29 -10.07 2.04
CA MET A 28 -2.93 -11.28 2.56
C MET A 28 -2.62 -12.50 1.70
N PHE A 29 -2.61 -12.31 0.39
CA PHE A 29 -2.27 -13.40 -0.53
C PHE A 29 -0.85 -13.90 -0.26
N HIS A 30 0.11 -13.00 -0.17
CA HIS A 30 1.50 -13.41 0.05
C HIS A 30 1.73 -13.96 1.44
N GLN A 31 1.01 -13.47 2.45
CA GLN A 31 1.06 -14.06 3.78
C GLN A 31 0.56 -15.49 3.78
N GLN A 32 -0.50 -15.75 3.03
CA GLN A 32 -1.02 -17.10 2.88
C GLN A 32 0.00 -17.99 2.17
N GLU A 33 0.63 -17.49 1.12
CA GLU A 33 1.67 -18.21 0.41
C GLU A 33 2.88 -18.50 1.29
N VAL A 34 3.22 -17.58 2.17
CA VAL A 34 4.29 -17.80 3.14
C VAL A 34 3.96 -19.02 4.00
N LYS A 35 2.72 -19.13 4.46
CA LYS A 35 2.31 -20.28 5.27
C LYS A 35 2.34 -21.57 4.47
N GLU A 36 1.88 -21.52 3.23
CA GLU A 36 1.79 -22.70 2.39
C GLU A 36 3.14 -23.19 1.91
N THR A 37 4.12 -22.31 1.82
CA THR A 37 5.47 -22.66 1.37
C THR A 37 6.43 -22.86 2.53
N GLU A 38 5.93 -22.81 3.76
CA GLU A 38 6.72 -23.01 4.94
C GLU A 38 7.29 -24.42 4.98
N ASN A 39 8.56 -24.53 5.37
CA ASN A 39 9.18 -25.83 5.49
C ASN A 39 8.64 -26.52 6.75
N PRO A 40 8.07 -27.72 6.64
CA PRO A 40 7.49 -28.39 7.81
C PRO A 40 8.54 -28.91 8.79
N ILE A 41 9.79 -28.95 8.39
CA ILE A 41 10.86 -29.44 9.25
C ILE A 41 11.36 -28.30 10.13
N ILE A 42 11.29 -28.48 11.43
CA ILE A 42 11.72 -27.47 12.39
C ILE A 42 13.24 -27.26 12.27
N GLY A 43 13.63 -26.01 12.14
CA GLY A 43 15.05 -25.64 12.02
C GLY A 43 15.62 -25.71 10.62
N ALA A 44 14.82 -26.16 9.65
CA ALA A 44 15.24 -26.14 8.25
C ALA A 44 15.19 -24.72 7.70
N GLU A 45 16.06 -24.44 6.74
CA GLU A 45 16.06 -23.13 6.10
C GLU A 45 14.81 -22.95 5.25
N PRO A 46 14.28 -21.74 5.19
CA PRO A 46 13.13 -21.47 4.33
C PRO A 46 13.53 -21.62 2.85
N SER A 47 12.59 -22.06 2.05
CA SER A 47 12.81 -22.17 0.61
C SER A 47 12.90 -20.77 -0.01
N ASP A 48 13.47 -20.70 -1.21
CA ASP A 48 13.57 -19.44 -1.92
C ASP A 48 12.22 -18.82 -2.19
N ILE A 49 11.22 -19.64 -2.51
CA ILE A 49 9.89 -19.14 -2.79
C ILE A 49 9.23 -18.61 -1.52
N ASN A 50 9.50 -19.23 -0.39
CA ASN A 50 9.00 -18.74 0.90
C ASN A 50 9.60 -17.36 1.20
N LEU A 51 10.90 -17.23 1.02
CA LEU A 51 11.58 -15.94 1.23
C LEU A 51 11.09 -14.87 0.27
N PHE A 52 10.81 -15.25 -0.96
CA PHE A 52 10.28 -14.34 -1.96
C PHE A 52 8.93 -13.76 -1.50
N HIS A 53 8.02 -14.61 -1.05
CA HIS A 53 6.72 -14.15 -0.57
C HIS A 53 6.83 -13.31 0.70
N LYS A 54 7.77 -13.65 1.58
CA LYS A 54 8.03 -12.84 2.77
C LYS A 54 8.48 -11.44 2.38
N ALA A 55 9.41 -11.35 1.46
CA ALA A 55 9.92 -10.07 0.99
C ALA A 55 8.81 -9.23 0.35
N LEU A 56 7.97 -9.85 -0.47
CA LEU A 56 6.84 -9.15 -1.09
C LEU A 56 5.86 -8.66 -0.04
N SER A 57 5.58 -9.46 0.98
CA SER A 57 4.68 -9.04 2.06
C SER A 57 5.20 -7.80 2.77
N VAL A 58 6.49 -7.79 3.08
CA VAL A 58 7.12 -6.64 3.74
C VAL A 58 7.04 -5.40 2.85
N ALA A 59 7.36 -5.55 1.58
CA ALA A 59 7.32 -4.43 0.64
C ALA A 59 5.91 -3.87 0.50
N ILE A 60 4.91 -4.73 0.42
CA ILE A 60 3.52 -4.29 0.30
C ILE A 60 3.08 -3.58 1.58
N GLN A 61 3.45 -4.11 2.73
CA GLN A 61 3.11 -3.48 4.01
C GLN A 61 3.75 -2.09 4.10
N ASP A 62 4.99 -1.96 3.67
CA ASP A 62 5.68 -0.68 3.66
C ASP A 62 4.96 0.33 2.77
N CYS A 63 4.48 -0.13 1.61
CA CYS A 63 3.71 0.73 0.70
C CYS A 63 2.42 1.21 1.34
N ILE A 64 1.71 0.32 2.02
CA ILE A 64 0.47 0.68 2.70
C ILE A 64 0.75 1.74 3.76
N GLU A 65 1.76 1.52 4.57
CA GLU A 65 2.12 2.45 5.63
C GLU A 65 2.55 3.80 5.08
N LEU A 66 3.30 3.79 4.00
CA LEU A 66 3.74 5.02 3.36
C LEU A 66 2.55 5.85 2.86
N ILE A 67 1.61 5.21 2.18
CA ILE A 67 0.43 5.89 1.69
C ILE A 67 -0.36 6.48 2.86
N GLN A 68 -0.54 5.71 3.92
CA GLN A 68 -1.26 6.17 5.10
C GLN A 68 -0.56 7.34 5.78
N GLN A 69 0.76 7.29 5.86
CA GLN A 69 1.52 8.40 6.42
C GLN A 69 1.41 9.64 5.56
N MET A 70 1.47 9.48 4.26
CA MET A 70 1.32 10.61 3.35
C MET A 70 -0.05 11.26 3.50
N GLU A 71 -1.09 10.45 3.66
CA GLU A 71 -2.42 10.97 3.92
C GLU A 71 -2.47 11.73 5.25
N ALA A 72 -1.85 11.16 6.28
CA ALA A 72 -1.84 11.78 7.61
C ALA A 72 -1.08 13.11 7.61
N TYR A 73 -0.04 13.22 6.79
CA TYR A 73 0.71 14.46 6.67
C TYR A 73 0.12 15.44 5.68
N GLY A 74 -0.97 15.05 5.02
CA GLY A 74 -1.66 15.94 4.09
C GLY A 74 -1.00 16.07 2.73
N TYR A 75 -0.15 15.14 2.36
CA TYR A 75 0.51 15.21 1.05
C TYR A 75 -0.45 15.18 -0.12
N PHE A 76 -1.63 14.63 0.08
CA PHE A 76 -2.64 14.55 -0.96
C PHE A 76 -3.64 15.70 -0.90
N ASP A 77 -3.50 16.60 0.06
CA ASP A 77 -4.38 17.73 0.18
C ASP A 77 -4.02 18.77 -0.87
N GLU A 78 -5.04 19.27 -1.53
CA GLU A 78 -4.82 20.28 -2.55
C GLU A 78 -4.27 21.56 -1.98
N ASP A 79 -4.73 21.92 -0.80
CA ASP A 79 -4.27 23.14 -0.15
C ASP A 79 -2.78 23.14 0.08
N LEU A 80 -2.23 22.00 0.39
CA LEU A 80 -0.80 21.88 0.61
C LEU A 80 -0.01 21.99 -0.68
N SER A 81 -0.52 21.38 -1.72
CA SER A 81 0.19 21.43 -3.00
C SER A 81 0.20 22.81 -3.58
N THR A 82 -0.88 23.56 -3.42
CA THR A 82 -0.96 24.90 -3.95
C THR A 82 0.00 25.87 -3.27
N PRO A 83 0.01 25.98 -1.94
CA PRO A 83 0.96 26.87 -1.27
C PRO A 83 2.40 26.49 -1.53
N GLY A 84 2.66 25.21 -1.59
CA GLY A 84 4.01 24.73 -1.86
C GLY A 84 4.52 25.22 -3.20
N MET A 85 3.67 25.21 -4.17
CA MET A 85 4.05 25.69 -5.49
C MET A 85 4.25 27.18 -5.53
N ALA A 86 3.42 27.89 -4.81
CA ALA A 86 3.55 29.34 -4.76
C ALA A 86 4.87 29.74 -4.15
N GLY A 87 5.31 28.94 -3.22
CA GLY A 87 6.63 29.15 -2.68
C GLY A 87 7.68 28.82 -3.68
#